data_e7aa61ca331b63120cc50639fc7cbea7
#
_entry.id   e7aa61ca331b63120cc50639fc7cbea7
#
_cell.length_a   1.000
_cell.length_b   1.000
_cell.length_c   1.000
_cell.angle_alpha   90.00
_cell.angle_beta   90.00
_cell.angle_gamma   90.00
#
_symmetry.space_group_name_H-M   'P 1'
#
loop_
_entity.id
_entity.type
_entity.pdbx_description
1 polymer ?
#
loop_
_entity_poly.entity_id
_entity_poly.type
_entity_poly.pdbx_seq_one_letter_code
_entity_poly.pdbx_strand_id
1 'polypeptide(L)'
;MPRARFSSCLALGLIFWMAISCTVDKAIEGQSRWFYRAMASQSFRIPVLDHDTLGVLHTGEGQDTIVFIHGFGPYPRVQWQPMVWGFGDTKSMYIVDLLAFGESTSPDSLIHIDHQSEAIVAALDSLGVGTYGLVGHSYGGLVAAYVAGAYPERIQSLVLIDPLNRYFDLATLDSLEEAMGRPIEEVLLPADLESFDLMQVLSLKDPLYVPEFVKQRAIDNIYAENVVQRQGLLHAIEQDAPNLVTTLAGYSGPTLLLWGREDAIFPVKNGERMLSDYPDGTLKIIEKSGHTPHMERPFEVLEELKSFYLSVLREK
;
A
#
# COMPACT_ATOMS: atom_id res chain seq x y z
N MET A 1 -28.69 4.47 12.54
CA MET A 1 -29.29 5.24 11.43
C MET A 1 -28.82 6.67 11.53
N PRO A 2 -27.86 7.13 10.85
CA PRO A 2 -27.90 8.00 9.68
C PRO A 2 -26.66 7.80 8.78
N ARG A 3 -26.78 7.01 7.73
CA ARG A 3 -25.67 6.72 6.80
C ARG A 3 -25.45 7.78 5.69
N ALA A 4 -26.35 8.74 5.53
CA ALA A 4 -26.36 9.64 4.37
C ALA A 4 -25.67 11.02 4.59
N ARG A 5 -25.16 11.31 5.78
CA ARG A 5 -24.50 12.62 6.07
C ARG A 5 -22.99 12.60 6.14
N PHE A 6 -22.34 11.42 6.05
CA PHE A 6 -20.88 11.29 6.24
C PHE A 6 -20.07 11.59 4.97
N SER A 7 -20.56 11.28 3.76
CA SER A 7 -19.81 11.54 2.53
C SER A 7 -19.60 13.02 2.23
N SER A 8 -20.59 13.87 2.54
CA SER A 8 -20.47 15.32 2.35
C SER A 8 -19.63 16.00 3.44
N CYS A 9 -19.57 15.43 4.64
CA CYS A 9 -18.77 15.95 5.74
C CYS A 9 -17.28 15.61 5.58
N LEU A 10 -16.92 14.47 4.98
CA LEU A 10 -15.51 14.11 4.71
C LEU A 10 -14.87 15.03 3.65
N ALA A 11 -15.59 15.31 2.56
CA ALA A 11 -15.10 16.21 1.52
C ALA A 11 -15.05 17.68 2.01
N LEU A 12 -16.05 18.14 2.75
CA LEU A 12 -16.09 19.49 3.32
C LEU A 12 -15.08 19.65 4.49
N GLY A 13 -14.85 18.59 5.28
CA GLY A 13 -13.85 18.57 6.33
C GLY A 13 -12.44 18.72 5.80
N LEU A 14 -12.09 18.04 4.70
CA LEU A 14 -10.79 18.15 4.03
C LEU A 14 -10.52 19.58 3.52
N ILE A 15 -11.49 20.21 2.86
CA ILE A 15 -11.37 21.58 2.32
C ILE A 15 -11.29 22.62 3.46
N PHE A 16 -12.07 22.46 4.53
CA PHE A 16 -12.09 23.39 5.65
C PHE A 16 -10.79 23.33 6.49
N TRP A 17 -10.21 22.14 6.66
CA TRP A 17 -8.93 21.96 7.36
C TRP A 17 -7.72 22.43 6.55
N MET A 18 -7.73 22.30 5.23
CA MET A 18 -6.70 22.86 4.34
C MET A 18 -6.62 24.40 4.46
N ALA A 19 -7.72 25.09 4.76
CA ALA A 19 -7.77 26.55 4.92
C ALA A 19 -7.20 27.03 6.27
N ILE A 20 -7.14 26.17 7.29
CA ILE A 20 -6.74 26.53 8.67
C ILE A 20 -5.31 26.07 8.98
N SER A 21 -4.77 25.08 8.24
CA SER A 21 -3.42 24.55 8.46
C SER A 21 -2.37 25.35 7.68
N CYS A 22 -1.32 25.82 8.35
CA CYS A 22 -0.20 26.51 7.72
C CYS A 22 0.62 25.63 6.76
N THR A 23 0.39 24.31 6.73
CA THR A 23 1.08 23.35 5.86
C THR A 23 0.12 22.23 5.47
N VAL A 24 0.14 21.81 4.19
CA VAL A 24 -0.75 20.75 3.65
C VAL A 24 -0.41 19.38 4.24
N ASP A 25 0.87 19.09 4.41
CA ASP A 25 1.42 17.94 5.09
C ASP A 25 0.81 17.77 6.50
N LYS A 26 0.87 18.83 7.32
CA LYS A 26 0.25 18.84 8.67
C LYS A 26 -1.26 18.66 8.64
N ALA A 27 -1.94 19.12 7.58
CA ALA A 27 -3.39 18.92 7.42
C ALA A 27 -3.72 17.46 7.13
N ILE A 28 -2.98 16.83 6.21
CA ILE A 28 -3.16 15.40 5.88
C ILE A 28 -2.82 14.52 7.07
N GLU A 29 -1.69 14.76 7.73
CA GLU A 29 -1.32 14.07 8.96
C GLU A 29 -2.33 14.29 10.10
N GLY A 30 -2.78 15.54 10.28
CA GLY A 30 -3.78 15.89 11.28
C GLY A 30 -5.11 15.20 11.04
N GLN A 31 -5.56 15.13 9.77
CA GLN A 31 -6.74 14.39 9.37
C GLN A 31 -6.55 12.88 9.62
N SER A 32 -5.41 12.33 9.25
CA SER A 32 -5.09 10.93 9.48
C SER A 32 -5.04 10.59 10.97
N ARG A 33 -4.36 11.39 11.79
CA ARG A 33 -4.35 11.23 13.26
C ARG A 33 -5.74 11.34 13.87
N TRP A 34 -6.55 12.28 13.41
CA TRP A 34 -7.93 12.41 13.89
C TRP A 34 -8.77 11.19 13.53
N PHE A 35 -8.68 10.72 12.28
CA PHE A 35 -9.39 9.52 11.81
C PHE A 35 -9.04 8.30 12.67
N TYR A 36 -7.75 8.00 12.81
CA TYR A 36 -7.32 6.83 13.57
C TYR A 36 -7.58 6.96 15.07
N ARG A 37 -7.53 8.16 15.62
CA ARG A 37 -7.96 8.40 17.00
C ARG A 37 -9.45 8.16 17.19
N ALA A 38 -10.29 8.55 16.22
CA ALA A 38 -11.72 8.25 16.22
C ALA A 38 -12.03 6.75 16.08
N MET A 39 -11.10 5.98 15.48
CA MET A 39 -11.14 4.52 15.38
C MET A 39 -10.49 3.82 16.58
N ALA A 40 -10.21 4.54 17.68
CA ALA A 40 -9.54 4.02 18.88
C ALA A 40 -8.20 3.31 18.59
N SER A 41 -7.49 3.73 17.57
CA SER A 41 -6.24 3.08 17.12
C SER A 41 -5.08 3.36 18.07
N GLN A 42 -4.17 2.39 18.14
CA GLN A 42 -2.90 2.48 18.88
C GLN A 42 -1.73 2.46 17.88
N SER A 43 -0.76 3.35 18.06
CA SER A 43 0.47 3.40 17.24
C SER A 43 1.65 2.88 18.05
N PHE A 44 2.43 2.00 17.42
CA PHE A 44 3.62 1.38 17.99
C PHE A 44 4.83 1.73 17.13
N ARG A 45 5.97 1.94 17.77
CA ARG A 45 7.29 1.98 17.15
C ARG A 45 8.10 0.83 17.72
N ILE A 46 8.27 -0.21 16.95
CA ILE A 46 8.83 -1.48 17.39
C ILE A 46 10.25 -1.59 16.89
N PRO A 47 11.25 -1.64 17.79
CA PRO A 47 12.61 -2.00 17.40
C PRO A 47 12.60 -3.41 16.80
N VAL A 48 13.12 -3.54 15.60
CA VAL A 48 13.23 -4.79 14.86
C VAL A 48 14.63 -4.92 14.30
N LEU A 49 15.10 -6.13 14.11
CA LEU A 49 16.44 -6.38 13.66
C LEU A 49 17.47 -5.56 14.47
N ASP A 50 18.71 -5.41 14.00
CA ASP A 50 19.74 -4.79 14.87
C ASP A 50 19.57 -3.27 15.05
N HIS A 51 19.05 -2.55 14.05
CA HIS A 51 19.06 -1.08 14.05
C HIS A 51 17.78 -0.43 13.51
N ASP A 52 16.80 -1.21 13.13
CA ASP A 52 15.57 -0.70 12.53
C ASP A 52 14.47 -0.45 13.56
N THR A 53 13.55 0.41 13.19
CA THR A 53 12.30 0.58 13.91
C THR A 53 11.15 0.52 12.92
N LEU A 54 10.17 -0.36 13.16
CA LEU A 54 8.98 -0.45 12.33
C LEU A 54 7.81 0.26 13.01
N GLY A 55 7.18 1.18 12.27
CA GLY A 55 5.94 1.83 12.66
C GLY A 55 4.75 0.92 12.36
N VAL A 56 3.94 0.61 13.36
CA VAL A 56 2.74 -0.21 13.20
C VAL A 56 1.57 0.48 13.89
N LEU A 57 0.44 0.57 13.19
CA LEU A 57 -0.80 1.06 13.76
C LEU A 57 -1.78 -0.10 13.88
N HIS A 58 -2.35 -0.30 15.06
CA HIS A 58 -3.38 -1.30 15.33
C HIS A 58 -4.73 -0.64 15.57
N THR A 59 -5.79 -1.22 15.03
CA THR A 59 -7.17 -0.80 15.24
C THR A 59 -8.15 -1.96 15.06
N GLY A 60 -9.32 -1.86 15.71
CA GLY A 60 -10.35 -2.89 15.71
C GLY A 60 -10.03 -4.04 16.68
N GLU A 61 -11.08 -4.73 17.13
CA GLU A 61 -11.00 -5.76 18.16
C GLU A 61 -11.55 -7.13 17.70
N GLY A 62 -11.70 -7.31 16.38
CA GLY A 62 -12.20 -8.57 15.81
C GLY A 62 -11.25 -9.74 16.05
N GLN A 63 -11.77 -10.96 15.97
CA GLN A 63 -10.96 -12.17 16.18
C GLN A 63 -10.01 -12.46 15.00
N ASP A 64 -10.44 -12.13 13.79
CA ASP A 64 -9.61 -12.33 12.60
C ASP A 64 -8.70 -11.13 12.40
N THR A 65 -7.44 -11.41 12.14
CA THR A 65 -6.41 -10.38 11.93
C THR A 65 -6.15 -10.13 10.46
N ILE A 66 -6.06 -8.85 10.08
CA ILE A 66 -5.62 -8.41 8.76
C ILE A 66 -4.43 -7.47 8.91
N VAL A 67 -3.37 -7.72 8.14
CA VAL A 67 -2.20 -6.85 8.04
C VAL A 67 -2.22 -6.15 6.69
N PHE A 68 -2.08 -4.82 6.69
CA PHE A 68 -2.07 -3.98 5.51
C PHE A 68 -0.67 -3.44 5.25
N ILE A 69 -0.16 -3.63 4.03
CA ILE A 69 1.14 -3.15 3.54
C ILE A 69 0.92 -2.20 2.37
N HIS A 70 1.36 -0.96 2.53
CA HIS A 70 1.17 0.12 1.56
C HIS A 70 2.12 0.04 0.36
N GLY A 71 1.77 0.74 -0.73
CA GLY A 71 2.61 0.92 -1.91
C GLY A 71 3.71 1.97 -1.72
N PHE A 72 4.45 2.24 -2.79
CA PHE A 72 5.49 3.26 -2.82
C PHE A 72 4.88 4.67 -2.85
N GLY A 73 4.42 5.14 -1.69
CA GLY A 73 3.74 6.42 -1.57
C GLY A 73 4.01 7.11 -0.23
N PRO A 74 3.87 8.45 -0.20
CA PRO A 74 4.30 9.26 0.94
C PRO A 74 3.42 9.15 2.18
N TYR A 75 2.18 8.66 2.02
CA TYR A 75 1.21 8.59 3.12
C TYR A 75 0.75 7.15 3.37
N PRO A 76 1.59 6.30 4.00
CA PRO A 76 1.33 4.87 4.11
C PRO A 76 -0.01 4.52 4.76
N ARG A 77 -0.43 5.27 5.78
CA ARG A 77 -1.64 4.98 6.54
C ARG A 77 -2.93 5.53 5.90
N VAL A 78 -2.82 6.63 5.13
CA VAL A 78 -3.99 7.33 4.56
C VAL A 78 -4.73 6.44 3.56
N GLN A 79 -4.02 5.71 2.73
CA GLN A 79 -4.61 4.86 1.71
C GLN A 79 -5.52 3.75 2.26
N TRP A 80 -5.29 3.32 3.51
CA TRP A 80 -6.06 2.25 4.15
C TRP A 80 -7.29 2.72 4.94
N GLN A 81 -7.47 4.04 5.11
CA GLN A 81 -8.60 4.58 5.87
C GLN A 81 -9.97 4.07 5.42
N PRO A 82 -10.28 3.96 4.09
CA PRO A 82 -11.55 3.42 3.66
C PRO A 82 -11.76 1.96 4.06
N MET A 83 -10.69 1.14 4.02
CA MET A 83 -10.75 -0.27 4.40
C MET A 83 -10.93 -0.42 5.90
N VAL A 84 -10.15 0.34 6.69
CA VAL A 84 -10.26 0.38 8.15
C VAL A 84 -11.68 0.79 8.58
N TRP A 85 -12.21 1.86 7.99
CA TRP A 85 -13.58 2.30 8.27
C TRP A 85 -14.62 1.24 7.89
N GLY A 86 -14.41 0.58 6.77
CA GLY A 86 -15.35 -0.41 6.23
C GLY A 86 -15.40 -1.71 7.03
N PHE A 87 -14.28 -2.14 7.61
CA PHE A 87 -14.23 -3.30 8.51
C PHE A 87 -14.64 -2.94 9.95
N GLY A 88 -14.33 -1.72 10.41
CA GLY A 88 -14.62 -1.27 11.77
C GLY A 88 -14.05 -2.26 12.80
N ASP A 89 -14.83 -2.56 13.85
CA ASP A 89 -14.41 -3.47 14.91
C ASP A 89 -14.61 -4.96 14.59
N THR A 90 -15.00 -5.30 13.35
CA THR A 90 -15.19 -6.71 12.95
C THR A 90 -13.90 -7.47 12.69
N LYS A 91 -12.80 -6.75 12.50
CA LYS A 91 -11.45 -7.29 12.28
C LYS A 91 -10.45 -6.61 13.21
N SER A 92 -9.40 -7.33 13.59
CA SER A 92 -8.19 -6.77 14.20
C SER A 92 -7.25 -6.38 13.06
N MET A 93 -6.93 -5.10 12.91
CA MET A 93 -6.22 -4.59 11.74
C MET A 93 -4.89 -3.96 12.12
N TYR A 94 -3.82 -4.38 11.46
CA TYR A 94 -2.48 -3.82 11.59
C TYR A 94 -2.08 -3.14 10.29
N ILE A 95 -1.77 -1.86 10.35
CA ILE A 95 -1.26 -1.08 9.24
C ILE A 95 0.22 -0.86 9.47
N VAL A 96 1.05 -1.41 8.59
CA VAL A 96 2.50 -1.37 8.70
C VAL A 96 3.05 -0.26 7.83
N ASP A 97 3.88 0.60 8.39
CA ASP A 97 4.71 1.51 7.62
C ASP A 97 5.98 0.76 7.22
N LEU A 98 6.23 0.57 5.93
CA LEU A 98 7.45 -0.04 5.42
C LEU A 98 8.69 0.76 5.83
N LEU A 99 9.85 0.13 5.95
CA LEU A 99 11.12 0.85 6.15
C LEU A 99 11.30 1.90 5.06
N ALA A 100 11.83 3.05 5.40
CA ALA A 100 11.91 4.28 4.62
C ALA A 100 10.58 5.06 4.47
N PHE A 101 9.50 4.66 5.15
CA PHE A 101 8.20 5.33 5.09
C PHE A 101 7.59 5.55 6.48
N GLY A 102 6.76 6.60 6.59
CA GLY A 102 5.95 6.87 7.76
C GLY A 102 6.74 6.99 9.05
N GLU A 103 6.35 6.23 10.07
CA GLU A 103 7.02 6.20 11.38
C GLU A 103 8.16 5.16 11.45
N SER A 104 8.43 4.43 10.36
CA SER A 104 9.52 3.47 10.28
C SER A 104 10.85 4.16 9.97
N THR A 105 11.92 3.64 10.55
CA THR A 105 13.28 4.15 10.34
C THR A 105 14.26 3.02 10.12
N SER A 106 15.20 3.23 9.21
CA SER A 106 16.38 2.37 9.01
C SER A 106 17.61 3.26 8.79
N PRO A 107 18.78 2.92 9.33
CA PRO A 107 20.03 3.57 8.97
C PRO A 107 20.50 3.19 7.57
N ASP A 108 20.00 2.08 7.03
CA ASP A 108 20.45 1.55 5.75
C ASP A 108 19.91 2.37 4.58
N SER A 109 20.77 2.64 3.63
CA SER A 109 20.39 3.30 2.37
C SER A 109 19.96 2.31 1.29
N LEU A 110 20.20 1.00 1.46
CA LEU A 110 19.79 -0.06 0.56
C LEU A 110 18.97 -1.07 1.36
N ILE A 111 17.65 -1.15 1.06
CA ILE A 111 16.71 -1.98 1.80
C ILE A 111 16.17 -3.03 0.85
N HIS A 112 16.65 -4.26 0.97
CA HIS A 112 16.22 -5.42 0.19
C HIS A 112 14.84 -5.94 0.65
N ILE A 113 14.18 -6.72 -0.20
CA ILE A 113 12.84 -7.23 0.07
C ILE A 113 12.80 -8.22 1.23
N ASP A 114 13.83 -9.03 1.39
CA ASP A 114 13.98 -9.94 2.54
C ASP A 114 14.06 -9.16 3.85
N HIS A 115 14.91 -8.11 3.89
CA HIS A 115 15.03 -7.21 5.03
C HIS A 115 13.68 -6.56 5.39
N GLN A 116 12.93 -6.01 4.40
CA GLN A 116 11.57 -5.50 4.63
C GLN A 116 10.66 -6.57 5.26
N SER A 117 10.72 -7.78 4.73
CA SER A 117 9.86 -8.89 5.13
C SER A 117 10.19 -9.39 6.53
N GLU A 118 11.46 -9.54 6.85
CA GLU A 118 11.93 -9.91 8.20
C GLU A 118 11.53 -8.87 9.24
N ALA A 119 11.68 -7.58 8.92
CA ALA A 119 11.26 -6.48 9.81
C ALA A 119 9.77 -6.54 10.12
N ILE A 120 8.92 -6.79 9.11
CA ILE A 120 7.47 -6.93 9.29
C ILE A 120 7.14 -8.11 10.20
N VAL A 121 7.71 -9.29 9.93
CA VAL A 121 7.44 -10.50 10.70
C VAL A 121 7.91 -10.33 12.15
N ALA A 122 9.11 -9.77 12.36
CA ALA A 122 9.63 -9.50 13.70
C ALA A 122 8.75 -8.53 14.51
N ALA A 123 8.22 -7.48 13.84
CA ALA A 123 7.31 -6.54 14.50
C ALA A 123 5.99 -7.20 14.88
N LEU A 124 5.41 -8.00 14.00
CA LEU A 124 4.16 -8.72 14.27
C LEU A 124 4.35 -9.76 15.37
N ASP A 125 5.50 -10.43 15.43
CA ASP A 125 5.85 -11.35 16.52
C ASP A 125 5.94 -10.63 17.87
N SER A 126 6.56 -9.45 17.90
CA SER A 126 6.65 -8.62 19.10
C SER A 126 5.29 -8.15 19.60
N LEU A 127 4.29 -8.06 18.71
CA LEU A 127 2.91 -7.74 19.04
C LEU A 127 2.05 -8.98 19.34
N GLY A 128 2.61 -10.18 19.29
CA GLY A 128 1.91 -11.44 19.52
C GLY A 128 0.95 -11.85 18.39
N VAL A 129 1.16 -11.31 17.18
CA VAL A 129 0.34 -11.63 16.00
C VAL A 129 0.84 -12.92 15.37
N GLY A 130 0.12 -14.01 15.56
CA GLY A 130 0.52 -15.35 15.10
C GLY A 130 0.23 -15.58 13.62
N THR A 131 -1.05 -15.61 13.24
CA THR A 131 -1.49 -15.83 11.87
C THR A 131 -2.44 -14.72 11.42
N TYR A 132 -2.42 -14.36 10.14
CA TYR A 132 -3.16 -13.20 9.62
C TYR A 132 -3.49 -13.32 8.15
N GLY A 133 -4.53 -12.62 7.73
CA GLY A 133 -4.73 -12.26 6.33
C GLY A 133 -3.79 -11.11 5.97
N LEU A 134 -3.16 -11.18 4.81
CA LEU A 134 -2.19 -10.18 4.36
C LEU A 134 -2.72 -9.44 3.13
N VAL A 135 -2.71 -8.11 3.17
CA VAL A 135 -3.16 -7.23 2.08
C VAL A 135 -2.02 -6.32 1.70
N GLY A 136 -1.59 -6.37 0.44
CA GLY A 136 -0.53 -5.51 -0.07
C GLY A 136 -0.92 -4.77 -1.34
N HIS A 137 -0.51 -3.51 -1.47
CA HIS A 137 -0.72 -2.69 -2.65
C HIS A 137 0.60 -2.35 -3.34
N SER A 138 0.67 -2.46 -4.67
CA SER A 138 1.83 -2.03 -5.47
C SER A 138 3.14 -2.67 -4.99
N TYR A 139 4.15 -1.89 -4.60
CA TYR A 139 5.37 -2.38 -3.96
C TYR A 139 5.06 -3.19 -2.69
N GLY A 140 4.14 -2.72 -1.85
CA GLY A 140 3.68 -3.49 -0.69
C GLY A 140 2.98 -4.80 -1.06
N GLY A 141 2.44 -4.90 -2.27
CA GLY A 141 1.93 -6.15 -2.85
C GLY A 141 3.06 -7.14 -3.15
N LEU A 142 4.19 -6.66 -3.67
CA LEU A 142 5.40 -7.49 -3.85
C LEU A 142 5.94 -7.98 -2.49
N VAL A 143 6.04 -7.07 -1.50
CA VAL A 143 6.46 -7.43 -0.14
C VAL A 143 5.50 -8.45 0.48
N ALA A 144 4.19 -8.27 0.35
CA ALA A 144 3.19 -9.20 0.85
C ALA A 144 3.30 -10.59 0.21
N ALA A 145 3.51 -10.65 -1.11
CA ALA A 145 3.71 -11.91 -1.81
C ALA A 145 5.01 -12.60 -1.35
N TYR A 146 6.07 -11.83 -1.11
CA TYR A 146 7.34 -12.36 -0.58
C TYR A 146 7.16 -12.92 0.83
N VAL A 147 6.52 -12.18 1.74
CA VAL A 147 6.20 -12.67 3.09
C VAL A 147 5.36 -13.94 3.04
N ALA A 148 4.35 -14.00 2.16
CA ALA A 148 3.51 -15.17 2.01
C ALA A 148 4.29 -16.41 1.51
N GLY A 149 5.24 -16.21 0.61
CA GLY A 149 6.11 -17.29 0.12
C GLY A 149 7.16 -17.74 1.13
N ALA A 150 7.72 -16.81 1.91
CA ALA A 150 8.77 -17.11 2.90
C ALA A 150 8.21 -17.67 4.23
N TYR A 151 6.97 -17.26 4.60
CA TYR A 151 6.32 -17.64 5.87
C TYR A 151 4.87 -18.13 5.63
N PRO A 152 4.66 -19.13 4.75
CA PRO A 152 3.31 -19.53 4.32
C PRO A 152 2.41 -19.99 5.49
N GLU A 153 2.98 -20.55 6.55
CA GLU A 153 2.26 -21.01 7.74
C GLU A 153 1.65 -19.85 8.56
N ARG A 154 2.12 -18.62 8.34
CA ARG A 154 1.62 -17.40 8.99
C ARG A 154 0.44 -16.80 8.24
N ILE A 155 0.25 -17.15 6.98
CA ILE A 155 -0.67 -16.47 6.08
C ILE A 155 -1.96 -17.27 5.93
N GLN A 156 -3.05 -16.72 6.42
CA GLN A 156 -4.39 -17.33 6.30
C GLN A 156 -5.04 -17.03 4.94
N SER A 157 -4.71 -15.88 4.37
CA SER A 157 -5.18 -15.44 3.05
C SER A 157 -4.31 -14.30 2.54
N LEU A 158 -4.18 -14.18 1.23
CA LEU A 158 -3.38 -13.15 0.58
C LEU A 158 -4.26 -12.30 -0.34
N VAL A 159 -4.15 -10.99 -0.22
CA VAL A 159 -4.78 -10.04 -1.14
C VAL A 159 -3.72 -9.14 -1.74
N LEU A 160 -3.66 -9.08 -3.05
CA LEU A 160 -2.70 -8.28 -3.81
C LEU A 160 -3.47 -7.28 -4.67
N ILE A 161 -3.25 -6.00 -4.41
CA ILE A 161 -3.90 -4.89 -5.13
C ILE A 161 -2.87 -4.24 -6.04
N ASP A 162 -3.06 -4.36 -7.37
CA ASP A 162 -2.13 -3.81 -8.38
C ASP A 162 -0.65 -4.03 -8.00
N PRO A 163 -0.22 -5.27 -7.67
CA PRO A 163 1.09 -5.50 -7.11
C PRO A 163 2.20 -5.32 -8.14
N LEU A 164 3.35 -4.80 -7.72
CA LEU A 164 4.58 -4.99 -8.46
C LEU A 164 4.86 -6.49 -8.54
N ASN A 165 5.19 -6.99 -9.73
CA ASN A 165 5.23 -8.41 -9.99
C ASN A 165 6.28 -8.79 -11.05
N ARG A 166 6.62 -10.08 -11.14
CA ARG A 166 7.62 -10.63 -12.07
C ARG A 166 7.29 -10.49 -13.56
N TYR A 167 6.08 -10.10 -13.91
CA TYR A 167 5.65 -9.88 -15.29
C TYR A 167 5.81 -8.43 -15.74
N PHE A 168 6.24 -7.55 -14.84
CA PHE A 168 6.68 -6.20 -15.14
C PHE A 168 8.17 -6.25 -15.50
N ASP A 169 8.44 -6.45 -16.77
CA ASP A 169 9.80 -6.61 -17.30
C ASP A 169 10.43 -5.27 -17.73
N LEU A 170 11.73 -5.29 -17.96
CA LEU A 170 12.50 -4.11 -18.38
C LEU A 170 11.95 -3.47 -19.65
N ALA A 171 11.46 -4.26 -20.62
CA ALA A 171 10.91 -3.73 -21.86
C ALA A 171 9.59 -2.96 -21.58
N THR A 172 8.81 -3.38 -20.63
CA THR A 172 7.60 -2.66 -20.18
C THR A 172 8.00 -1.37 -19.47
N LEU A 173 9.03 -1.42 -18.60
CA LEU A 173 9.57 -0.23 -17.93
C LEU A 173 10.13 0.77 -18.94
N ASP A 174 11.00 0.34 -19.87
CA ASP A 174 11.58 1.20 -20.92
C ASP A 174 10.48 1.89 -21.75
N SER A 175 9.41 1.15 -22.12
CA SER A 175 8.29 1.70 -22.86
C SER A 175 7.50 2.74 -22.06
N LEU A 176 7.36 2.53 -20.75
CA LEU A 176 6.69 3.48 -19.85
C LEU A 176 7.52 4.75 -19.70
N GLU A 177 8.83 4.62 -19.49
CA GLU A 177 9.76 5.75 -19.37
C GLU A 177 9.86 6.56 -20.68
N GLU A 178 9.89 5.89 -21.84
CA GLU A 178 9.85 6.54 -23.14
C GLU A 178 8.54 7.36 -23.31
N ALA A 179 7.41 6.78 -22.92
CA ALA A 179 6.11 7.46 -22.98
C ALA A 179 6.02 8.68 -22.07
N MET A 180 6.67 8.63 -20.91
CA MET A 180 6.73 9.73 -19.95
C MET A 180 7.81 10.77 -20.28
N GLY A 181 8.84 10.38 -21.03
CA GLY A 181 10.04 11.19 -21.26
C GLY A 181 10.94 11.35 -20.04
N ARG A 182 10.76 10.52 -19.00
CA ARG A 182 11.50 10.55 -17.73
C ARG A 182 11.68 9.16 -17.14
N PRO A 183 12.76 8.92 -16.38
CA PRO A 183 12.92 7.69 -15.57
C PRO A 183 11.78 7.54 -14.56
N ILE A 184 11.35 6.30 -14.31
CA ILE A 184 10.31 6.00 -13.32
C ILE A 184 10.68 6.46 -11.91
N GLU A 185 11.95 6.41 -11.56
CA GLU A 185 12.46 6.92 -10.28
C GLU A 185 12.12 8.40 -10.05
N GLU A 186 12.29 9.26 -11.07
CA GLU A 186 11.96 10.68 -10.97
C GLU A 186 10.45 10.91 -10.83
N VAL A 187 9.63 10.01 -11.31
CA VAL A 187 8.17 10.09 -11.20
C VAL A 187 7.69 9.58 -9.83
N LEU A 188 8.27 8.49 -9.33
CA LEU A 188 7.93 7.95 -8.01
C LEU A 188 8.48 8.81 -6.85
N LEU A 189 9.58 9.54 -7.09
CA LEU A 189 10.20 10.47 -6.16
C LEU A 189 10.23 11.89 -6.76
N PRO A 190 9.06 12.52 -6.94
CA PRO A 190 8.95 13.78 -7.66
C PRO A 190 9.73 14.90 -6.94
N ALA A 191 10.64 15.53 -7.69
CA ALA A 191 11.42 16.68 -7.27
C ALA A 191 10.96 18.00 -7.90
N ASP A 192 10.02 17.94 -8.85
CA ASP A 192 9.44 19.08 -9.54
C ASP A 192 7.93 18.87 -9.83
N LEU A 193 7.25 19.93 -10.28
CA LEU A 193 5.81 19.92 -10.52
C LEU A 193 5.42 18.97 -11.67
N GLU A 194 6.27 18.81 -12.67
CA GLU A 194 6.01 17.94 -13.82
C GLU A 194 6.04 16.47 -13.41
N SER A 195 7.06 16.05 -12.65
CA SER A 195 7.15 14.69 -12.09
C SER A 195 5.96 14.40 -11.17
N PHE A 196 5.53 15.38 -10.38
CA PHE A 196 4.35 15.24 -9.50
C PHE A 196 3.07 15.00 -10.33
N ASP A 197 2.88 15.74 -11.44
CA ASP A 197 1.73 15.57 -12.32
C ASP A 197 1.76 14.21 -13.02
N LEU A 198 2.94 13.79 -13.51
CA LEU A 198 3.12 12.46 -14.09
C LEU A 198 2.80 11.34 -13.09
N MET A 199 3.26 11.46 -11.84
CA MET A 199 2.93 10.50 -10.78
C MET A 199 1.42 10.39 -10.57
N GLN A 200 0.67 11.50 -10.59
CA GLN A 200 -0.79 11.45 -10.50
C GLN A 200 -1.44 10.77 -11.70
N VAL A 201 -0.95 11.06 -12.91
CA VAL A 201 -1.46 10.45 -14.17
C VAL A 201 -1.23 8.94 -14.19
N LEU A 202 -0.11 8.47 -13.65
CA LEU A 202 0.18 7.04 -13.55
C LEU A 202 -0.65 6.35 -12.45
N SER A 203 -0.83 7.04 -11.33
CA SER A 203 -1.47 6.43 -10.14
C SER A 203 -2.99 6.45 -10.20
N LEU A 204 -3.59 7.46 -10.85
CA LEU A 204 -5.03 7.69 -10.82
C LEU A 204 -5.61 7.67 -12.24
N LYS A 205 -6.75 7.02 -12.41
CA LYS A 205 -7.50 7.12 -13.67
C LYS A 205 -7.91 8.56 -13.98
N ASP A 206 -8.43 9.25 -12.99
CA ASP A 206 -8.88 10.63 -13.08
C ASP A 206 -8.02 11.51 -12.14
N PRO A 207 -6.87 12.05 -12.63
CA PRO A 207 -5.98 12.85 -11.80
C PRO A 207 -6.69 14.03 -11.14
N LEU A 208 -6.36 14.28 -9.88
CA LEU A 208 -6.97 15.37 -9.11
C LEU A 208 -6.31 16.71 -9.47
N TYR A 209 -7.14 17.77 -9.56
CA TYR A 209 -6.57 19.11 -9.60
C TYR A 209 -5.97 19.47 -8.24
N VAL A 210 -4.65 19.64 -8.21
CA VAL A 210 -3.90 20.09 -7.04
C VAL A 210 -3.24 21.42 -7.38
N PRO A 211 -3.49 22.52 -6.62
CA PRO A 211 -2.83 23.80 -6.84
C PRO A 211 -1.30 23.68 -6.75
N GLU A 212 -0.56 24.42 -7.60
CA GLU A 212 0.91 24.34 -7.68
C GLU A 212 1.60 24.53 -6.32
N PHE A 213 1.15 25.49 -5.50
CA PHE A 213 1.74 25.71 -4.19
C PHE A 213 1.57 24.52 -3.23
N VAL A 214 0.51 23.69 -3.44
CA VAL A 214 0.26 22.46 -2.68
C VAL A 214 1.20 21.36 -3.16
N LYS A 215 1.35 21.23 -4.50
CA LYS A 215 2.30 20.27 -5.10
C LYS A 215 3.72 20.56 -4.64
N GLN A 216 4.16 21.84 -4.74
CA GLN A 216 5.50 22.24 -4.32
C GLN A 216 5.77 21.90 -2.86
N ARG A 217 4.80 22.15 -1.98
CA ARG A 217 4.94 21.78 -0.56
C ARG A 217 5.03 20.29 -0.33
N ALA A 218 4.25 19.50 -1.08
CA ALA A 218 4.33 18.05 -1.00
C ALA A 218 5.73 17.57 -1.43
N ILE A 219 6.27 18.14 -2.50
CA ILE A 219 7.63 17.86 -2.97
C ILE A 219 8.65 18.19 -1.89
N ASP A 220 8.62 19.43 -1.36
CA ASP A 220 9.63 19.95 -0.43
C ASP A 220 9.63 19.22 0.93
N ASN A 221 8.47 18.78 1.42
CA ASN A 221 8.35 18.26 2.79
C ASN A 221 8.08 16.75 2.87
N ILE A 222 7.45 16.17 1.86
CA ILE A 222 6.97 14.78 1.91
C ILE A 222 7.83 13.87 1.05
N TYR A 223 8.03 14.27 -0.21
CA TYR A 223 8.83 13.47 -1.13
C TYR A 223 10.33 13.61 -0.87
N ALA A 224 10.79 14.75 -0.35
CA ALA A 224 12.17 14.94 0.09
C ALA A 224 12.54 14.13 1.35
N GLU A 225 11.55 13.68 2.14
CA GLU A 225 11.80 12.88 3.32
C GLU A 225 12.28 11.47 2.94
N ASN A 226 13.38 11.00 3.58
CA ASN A 226 13.97 9.68 3.34
C ASN A 226 14.26 9.38 1.85
N VAL A 227 14.52 10.40 1.03
CA VAL A 227 14.73 10.23 -0.42
C VAL A 227 15.86 9.25 -0.73
N VAL A 228 16.97 9.31 0.02
CA VAL A 228 18.13 8.43 -0.18
C VAL A 228 17.76 6.96 0.06
N GLN A 229 17.02 6.69 1.14
CA GLN A 229 16.56 5.33 1.46
C GLN A 229 15.54 4.83 0.43
N ARG A 230 14.64 5.70 -0.06
CA ARG A 230 13.66 5.34 -1.10
C ARG A 230 14.32 5.10 -2.45
N GLN A 231 15.36 5.87 -2.81
CA GLN A 231 16.18 5.59 -3.99
C GLN A 231 16.89 4.24 -3.87
N GLY A 232 17.51 3.99 -2.71
CA GLY A 232 18.15 2.70 -2.44
C GLY A 232 17.17 1.53 -2.49
N LEU A 233 15.93 1.74 -2.06
CA LEU A 233 14.87 0.73 -2.16
C LEU A 233 14.52 0.42 -3.63
N LEU A 234 14.43 1.43 -4.51
CA LEU A 234 14.22 1.20 -5.94
C LEU A 234 15.39 0.42 -6.56
N HIS A 235 16.63 0.76 -6.22
CA HIS A 235 17.81 -0.01 -6.63
C HIS A 235 17.79 -1.45 -6.10
N ALA A 236 17.33 -1.67 -4.84
CA ALA A 236 17.24 -3.01 -4.28
C ALA A 236 16.22 -3.86 -5.04
N ILE A 237 15.08 -3.30 -5.44
CA ILE A 237 14.09 -4.01 -6.27
C ILE A 237 14.70 -4.54 -7.57
N GLU A 238 15.53 -3.76 -8.26
CA GLU A 238 16.21 -4.18 -9.47
C GLU A 238 17.18 -5.33 -9.21
N GLN A 239 17.93 -5.27 -8.09
CA GLN A 239 18.86 -6.31 -7.69
C GLN A 239 18.17 -7.60 -7.24
N ASP A 240 17.03 -7.47 -6.56
CA ASP A 240 16.25 -8.59 -6.05
C ASP A 240 15.46 -9.33 -7.15
N ALA A 241 15.11 -8.64 -8.24
CA ALA A 241 14.24 -9.15 -9.29
C ALA A 241 14.59 -10.57 -9.80
N PRO A 242 15.87 -10.95 -10.03
CA PRO A 242 16.22 -12.32 -10.46
C PRO A 242 15.87 -13.40 -9.44
N ASN A 243 15.87 -13.08 -8.15
CA ASN A 243 15.68 -14.03 -7.04
C ASN A 243 14.23 -14.14 -6.58
N LEU A 244 13.36 -13.20 -6.96
CA LEU A 244 11.97 -13.13 -6.50
C LEU A 244 11.09 -14.28 -7.00
N VAL A 245 11.43 -14.87 -8.15
CA VAL A 245 10.59 -15.87 -8.83
C VAL A 245 10.30 -17.09 -7.96
N THR A 246 11.30 -17.56 -7.20
CA THR A 246 11.18 -18.79 -6.40
C THR A 246 10.39 -18.57 -5.12
N THR A 247 10.59 -17.43 -4.47
CA THR A 247 9.93 -17.12 -3.20
C THR A 247 8.44 -16.78 -3.39
N LEU A 248 8.11 -16.05 -4.48
CA LEU A 248 6.72 -15.71 -4.79
C LEU A 248 5.83 -16.93 -5.09
N ALA A 249 6.41 -18.06 -5.49
CA ALA A 249 5.69 -19.31 -5.74
C ALA A 249 5.45 -20.15 -4.46
N GLY A 250 5.92 -19.71 -3.30
CA GLY A 250 5.87 -20.49 -2.05
C GLY A 250 4.50 -20.59 -1.38
N TYR A 251 3.55 -19.71 -1.74
CA TYR A 251 2.21 -19.67 -1.13
C TYR A 251 1.16 -20.25 -2.07
N SER A 252 0.34 -21.18 -1.56
CA SER A 252 -0.71 -21.87 -2.32
C SER A 252 -2.10 -21.74 -1.69
N GLY A 253 -2.25 -20.93 -0.65
CA GLY A 253 -3.53 -20.71 0.01
C GLY A 253 -4.43 -19.69 -0.70
N PRO A 254 -5.59 -19.37 -0.10
CA PRO A 254 -6.58 -18.48 -0.67
C PRO A 254 -5.98 -17.13 -1.07
N THR A 255 -6.11 -16.77 -2.35
CA THR A 255 -5.52 -15.53 -2.88
C THR A 255 -6.53 -14.73 -3.70
N LEU A 256 -6.61 -13.43 -3.43
CA LEU A 256 -7.39 -12.47 -4.20
C LEU A 256 -6.46 -11.47 -4.88
N LEU A 257 -6.48 -11.42 -6.20
CA LEU A 257 -5.87 -10.38 -7.00
C LEU A 257 -6.94 -9.33 -7.32
N LEU A 258 -6.72 -8.08 -6.92
CA LEU A 258 -7.55 -6.94 -7.28
C LEU A 258 -6.77 -6.04 -8.23
N TRP A 259 -7.41 -5.62 -9.33
CA TRP A 259 -6.71 -4.87 -10.36
C TRP A 259 -7.56 -3.74 -10.91
N GLY A 260 -7.00 -2.51 -10.95
CA GLY A 260 -7.62 -1.39 -11.65
C GLY A 260 -7.62 -1.61 -13.17
N ARG A 261 -8.78 -1.42 -13.83
CA ARG A 261 -8.91 -1.62 -15.27
C ARG A 261 -7.97 -0.73 -16.07
N GLU A 262 -7.79 0.49 -15.62
CA GLU A 262 -7.01 1.54 -16.26
C GLU A 262 -5.68 1.79 -15.53
N ASP A 263 -5.11 0.76 -14.87
CA ASP A 263 -3.77 0.87 -14.28
C ASP A 263 -2.73 1.14 -15.38
N ALA A 264 -2.13 2.33 -15.31
CA ALA A 264 -1.14 2.78 -16.28
C ALA A 264 0.28 2.31 -15.95
N ILE A 265 0.53 1.82 -14.73
CA ILE A 265 1.83 1.29 -14.29
C ILE A 265 1.90 -0.21 -14.59
N PHE A 266 0.94 -0.98 -14.07
CA PHE A 266 0.89 -2.44 -14.25
C PHE A 266 -0.38 -2.83 -15.01
N PRO A 267 -0.30 -3.04 -16.32
CA PRO A 267 -1.47 -3.40 -17.12
C PRO A 267 -2.18 -4.66 -16.60
N VAL A 268 -3.52 -4.70 -16.71
CA VAL A 268 -4.39 -5.81 -16.27
C VAL A 268 -3.91 -7.18 -16.75
N LYS A 269 -3.30 -7.27 -17.95
CA LYS A 269 -2.69 -8.51 -18.48
C LYS A 269 -1.65 -9.12 -17.53
N ASN A 270 -1.01 -8.31 -16.68
CA ASN A 270 -0.08 -8.81 -15.68
C ASN A 270 -0.85 -9.58 -14.58
N GLY A 271 -2.01 -9.08 -14.16
CA GLY A 271 -2.89 -9.78 -13.22
C GLY A 271 -3.43 -11.09 -13.79
N GLU A 272 -3.82 -11.11 -15.08
CA GLU A 272 -4.25 -12.32 -15.78
C GLU A 272 -3.13 -13.38 -15.83
N ARG A 273 -1.88 -12.96 -16.07
CA ARG A 273 -0.72 -13.87 -16.05
C ARG A 273 -0.40 -14.32 -14.63
N MET A 274 -0.43 -13.39 -13.67
CA MET A 274 -0.10 -13.63 -12.26
C MET A 274 -1.08 -14.63 -11.60
N LEU A 275 -2.33 -14.71 -12.08
CA LEU A 275 -3.32 -15.66 -11.58
C LEU A 275 -2.83 -17.12 -11.68
N SER A 276 -1.99 -17.45 -12.66
CA SER A 276 -1.41 -18.80 -12.80
C SER A 276 -0.39 -19.15 -11.71
N ASP A 277 0.10 -18.16 -10.95
CA ASP A 277 1.05 -18.37 -9.85
C ASP A 277 0.35 -18.76 -8.55
N TYR A 278 -0.97 -18.58 -8.48
CA TYR A 278 -1.79 -18.82 -7.29
C TYR A 278 -2.88 -19.84 -7.58
N PRO A 279 -2.65 -21.14 -7.25
CA PRO A 279 -3.62 -22.21 -7.55
C PRO A 279 -5.02 -22.02 -6.95
N ASP A 280 -5.10 -21.39 -5.78
CA ASP A 280 -6.34 -20.99 -5.11
C ASP A 280 -6.58 -19.47 -5.26
N GLY A 281 -6.33 -18.98 -6.46
CA GLY A 281 -6.40 -17.56 -6.78
C GLY A 281 -7.68 -17.15 -7.48
N THR A 282 -8.14 -15.94 -7.20
CA THR A 282 -9.22 -15.26 -7.93
C THR A 282 -8.76 -13.88 -8.35
N LEU A 283 -9.00 -13.51 -9.61
CA LEU A 283 -8.75 -12.16 -10.12
C LEU A 283 -10.07 -11.40 -10.23
N LYS A 284 -10.10 -10.18 -9.67
CA LYS A 284 -11.21 -9.23 -9.78
C LYS A 284 -10.70 -7.92 -10.37
N ILE A 285 -11.38 -7.45 -11.39
CA ILE A 285 -11.06 -6.18 -12.04
C ILE A 285 -12.01 -5.11 -11.52
N ILE A 286 -11.42 -4.02 -11.05
CA ILE A 286 -12.15 -2.84 -10.57
C ILE A 286 -12.25 -1.85 -11.73
N GLU A 287 -13.45 -1.71 -12.24
CA GLU A 287 -13.73 -0.83 -13.37
C GLU A 287 -13.61 0.65 -12.96
N LYS A 288 -13.21 1.51 -13.91
CA LYS A 288 -13.04 2.96 -13.70
C LYS A 288 -12.05 3.28 -12.57
N SER A 289 -10.94 2.59 -12.53
CA SER A 289 -9.87 2.78 -11.56
C SER A 289 -8.51 2.56 -12.21
N GLY A 290 -7.55 3.40 -11.81
CA GLY A 290 -6.14 3.27 -12.13
C GLY A 290 -5.42 2.36 -11.13
N HIS A 291 -4.18 2.74 -10.79
CA HIS A 291 -3.26 1.98 -9.94
C HIS A 291 -3.66 1.95 -8.45
N THR A 292 -4.66 2.73 -8.03
CA THR A 292 -5.04 2.82 -6.61
C THR A 292 -6.53 2.53 -6.39
N PRO A 293 -7.06 1.36 -6.81
CA PRO A 293 -8.49 1.06 -6.76
C PRO A 293 -9.09 1.15 -5.35
N HIS A 294 -8.33 0.81 -4.31
CA HIS A 294 -8.77 0.92 -2.92
C HIS A 294 -8.98 2.38 -2.45
N MET A 295 -8.41 3.35 -3.17
CA MET A 295 -8.63 4.78 -2.95
C MET A 295 -9.67 5.37 -3.90
N GLU A 296 -9.65 4.95 -5.18
CA GLU A 296 -10.54 5.48 -6.22
C GLU A 296 -11.94 4.86 -6.17
N ARG A 297 -12.05 3.58 -5.85
CA ARG A 297 -13.28 2.78 -5.76
C ARG A 297 -13.38 2.03 -4.43
N PRO A 298 -13.28 2.73 -3.29
CA PRO A 298 -13.13 2.09 -1.98
C PRO A 298 -14.29 1.17 -1.60
N PHE A 299 -15.51 1.47 -2.03
CA PHE A 299 -16.67 0.64 -1.71
C PHE A 299 -16.67 -0.67 -2.50
N GLU A 300 -16.30 -0.62 -3.78
CA GLU A 300 -16.20 -1.80 -4.65
C GLU A 300 -15.09 -2.73 -4.12
N VAL A 301 -13.90 -2.18 -3.83
CA VAL A 301 -12.80 -2.95 -3.25
C VAL A 301 -13.19 -3.55 -1.89
N LEU A 302 -13.87 -2.78 -1.03
CA LEU A 302 -14.31 -3.28 0.27
C LEU A 302 -15.35 -4.42 0.15
N GLU A 303 -16.24 -4.37 -0.83
CA GLU A 303 -17.19 -5.46 -1.11
C GLU A 303 -16.46 -6.74 -1.54
N GLU A 304 -15.48 -6.65 -2.45
CA GLU A 304 -14.68 -7.79 -2.87
C GLU A 304 -13.85 -8.37 -1.71
N LEU A 305 -13.21 -7.51 -0.90
CA LEU A 305 -12.49 -7.95 0.29
C LEU A 305 -13.41 -8.67 1.28
N LYS A 306 -14.59 -8.13 1.58
CA LYS A 306 -15.55 -8.76 2.50
C LYS A 306 -16.06 -10.09 1.95
N SER A 307 -16.36 -10.17 0.66
CA SER A 307 -16.78 -11.39 -0.01
C SER A 307 -15.70 -12.47 0.10
N PHE A 308 -14.46 -12.10 -0.19
CA PHE A 308 -13.31 -13.00 -0.10
C PHE A 308 -13.08 -13.51 1.32
N TYR A 309 -13.05 -12.63 2.33
CA TYR A 309 -12.89 -13.06 3.73
C TYR A 309 -14.03 -13.95 4.23
N LEU A 310 -15.25 -13.74 3.73
CA LEU A 310 -16.38 -14.63 4.06
C LEU A 310 -16.25 -16.00 3.41
N SER A 311 -15.66 -16.13 2.22
CA SER A 311 -15.39 -17.43 1.60
C SER A 311 -14.31 -18.20 2.36
N VAL A 312 -13.19 -17.55 2.68
CA VAL A 312 -12.09 -18.15 3.46
C VAL A 312 -12.55 -18.67 4.84
N LEU A 313 -13.48 -17.96 5.48
CA LEU A 313 -14.02 -18.40 6.78
C LEU A 313 -14.99 -19.60 6.68
N ARG A 314 -15.61 -19.83 5.52
CA ARG A 314 -16.52 -20.98 5.30
C ARG A 314 -15.80 -22.30 5.02
N GLU A 315 -14.54 -22.21 4.62
CA GLU A 315 -13.71 -23.37 4.29
C GLU A 315 -12.90 -23.90 5.49
N LYS A 316 -12.91 -23.16 6.61
CA LYS A 316 -12.38 -23.56 7.92
C LYS A 316 -13.45 -24.23 8.78
#